data_aa4c76588c468de0528a2a2c4e38512f
#
_entry.id   aa4c76588c468de0528a2a2c4e38512f
#
_cell.length_a   1.000
_cell.length_b   1.000
_cell.length_c   1.000
_cell.angle_alpha   90.00
_cell.angle_beta   90.00
_cell.angle_gamma   90.00
#
_symmetry.space_group_name_H-M   'P 1'
#
loop_
_entity.id
_entity.type
_entity.pdbx_description
1 polymer ?
#
loop_
_entity_poly.entity_id
_entity_poly.type
_entity_poly.pdbx_seq_one_letter_code
_entity_poly.pdbx_strand_id
1 'polypeptide(L)'
;MKKSSIPKISEQIAAPLQAIASPQRVAILLSIGEGEACVCHLEAALGWRQAYISQHLMALRKADILEDRREGRYVYYRLKNASYLELITASATLSGLSAETVSSVINTQTYPSCECPHCVPALISVDSLKTA
;
A
#
# COMPACT_ATOMS: atom_id res chain seq x y z
N MET A 1 18.17 35.78 3.51
CA MET A 1 17.34 35.22 2.43
C MET A 1 17.36 33.71 2.42
N LYS A 2 18.52 33.13 2.21
CA LYS A 2 18.66 31.67 2.14
C LYS A 2 18.31 30.97 3.45
N LYS A 3 18.57 31.59 4.61
CA LYS A 3 18.22 31.04 5.91
C LYS A 3 16.72 30.83 6.09
N SER A 4 15.89 31.75 5.56
CA SER A 4 14.44 31.63 5.69
C SER A 4 13.85 30.62 4.76
N SER A 5 14.59 30.20 3.72
CA SER A 5 14.14 29.17 2.78
C SER A 5 14.25 27.76 3.36
N ILE A 6 15.27 27.51 4.19
CA ILE A 6 15.50 26.18 4.75
C ILE A 6 14.33 25.67 5.60
N PRO A 7 13.79 26.44 6.57
CA PRO A 7 12.66 25.95 7.35
C PRO A 7 11.44 25.61 6.51
N LYS A 8 11.15 26.42 5.49
CA LYS A 8 10.02 26.17 4.61
C LYS A 8 10.20 24.91 3.79
N ILE A 9 11.39 24.75 3.23
CA ILE A 9 11.74 23.55 2.45
C ILE A 9 11.72 22.31 3.34
N SER A 10 12.23 22.43 4.57
CA SER A 10 12.24 21.35 5.54
C SER A 10 10.83 20.84 5.86
N GLU A 11 9.88 21.77 6.04
CA GLU A 11 8.49 21.41 6.27
C GLU A 11 7.90 20.63 5.09
N GLN A 12 8.19 21.08 3.88
CA GLN A 12 7.70 20.42 2.67
C GLN A 12 8.29 19.01 2.51
N ILE A 13 9.59 18.87 2.80
CA ILE A 13 10.26 17.58 2.73
C ILE A 13 9.76 16.62 3.81
N ALA A 14 9.57 17.15 5.02
CA ALA A 14 9.14 16.32 6.15
C ALA A 14 7.71 15.83 6.03
N ALA A 15 6.83 16.56 5.34
CA ALA A 15 5.41 16.21 5.25
C ALA A 15 5.15 14.79 4.75
N PRO A 16 5.68 14.36 3.59
CA PRO A 16 5.48 12.98 3.15
C PRO A 16 6.16 11.95 4.07
N LEU A 17 7.29 12.29 4.65
CA LEU A 17 7.97 11.40 5.59
C LEU A 17 7.12 11.15 6.83
N GLN A 18 6.56 12.21 7.41
CA GLN A 18 5.71 12.12 8.58
C GLN A 18 4.42 11.35 8.28
N ALA A 19 3.88 11.54 7.09
CA ALA A 19 2.61 10.91 6.70
C ALA A 19 2.72 9.39 6.64
N ILE A 20 3.90 8.83 6.34
CA ILE A 20 4.10 7.39 6.25
C ILE A 20 4.94 6.82 7.39
N ALA A 21 5.35 7.64 8.37
CA ALA A 21 6.24 7.21 9.44
C ALA A 21 5.52 6.41 10.52
N SER A 22 4.95 5.29 10.14
CA SER A 22 4.37 4.32 11.08
C SER A 22 4.51 2.93 10.47
N PRO A 23 4.83 1.91 11.27
CA PRO A 23 4.94 0.54 10.74
C PRO A 23 3.67 0.08 10.05
N GLN A 24 2.52 0.46 10.59
CA GLN A 24 1.22 0.07 10.05
C GLN A 24 0.97 0.68 8.67
N ARG A 25 1.28 1.94 8.51
CA ARG A 25 1.11 2.61 7.21
C ARG A 25 2.07 2.06 6.17
N VAL A 26 3.32 1.84 6.56
CA VAL A 26 4.31 1.22 5.67
C VAL A 26 3.84 -0.16 5.24
N ALA A 27 3.34 -0.98 6.17
CA ALA A 27 2.82 -2.31 5.86
C ALA A 27 1.68 -2.26 4.85
N ILE A 28 0.75 -1.32 5.00
CA ILE A 28 -0.35 -1.14 4.06
C ILE A 28 0.18 -0.74 2.68
N LEU A 29 1.11 0.21 2.61
CA LEU A 29 1.65 0.67 1.34
C LEU A 29 2.43 -0.43 0.62
N LEU A 30 3.18 -1.26 1.35
CA LEU A 30 3.86 -2.42 0.78
C LEU A 30 2.85 -3.45 0.26
N SER A 31 1.75 -3.64 0.97
CA SER A 31 0.69 -4.58 0.57
C SER A 31 -0.06 -4.12 -0.67
N ILE A 32 -0.21 -2.82 -0.86
CA ILE A 32 -0.80 -2.24 -2.06
C ILE A 32 0.20 -2.31 -3.22
N GLY A 33 1.46 -1.98 -2.95
CA GLY A 33 2.52 -2.00 -3.95
C GLY A 33 2.26 -1.08 -5.13
N GLU A 34 2.60 -1.53 -6.32
CA GLU A 34 2.42 -0.78 -7.56
C GLU A 34 1.01 -0.92 -8.13
N GLY A 35 0.23 -1.86 -7.62
CA GLY A 35 -1.12 -2.11 -8.07
C GLY A 35 -2.15 -1.45 -7.19
N GLU A 36 -3.22 -2.17 -6.93
CA GLU A 36 -4.27 -1.71 -6.04
C GLU A 36 -4.77 -2.86 -5.17
N ALA A 37 -5.40 -2.51 -4.06
CA ALA A 37 -5.94 -3.50 -3.13
C ALA A 37 -7.22 -2.99 -2.47
N CYS A 38 -8.18 -3.88 -2.27
CA CYS A 38 -9.37 -3.61 -1.47
C CYS A 38 -9.07 -3.91 0.00
N VAL A 39 -9.97 -3.51 0.89
CA VAL A 39 -9.79 -3.76 2.33
C VAL A 39 -9.71 -5.25 2.64
N CYS A 40 -10.54 -6.06 2.00
CA CYS A 40 -10.54 -7.51 2.13
C CYS A 40 -9.16 -8.12 1.81
N HIS A 41 -8.53 -7.63 0.76
CA HIS A 41 -7.18 -8.04 0.37
C HIS A 41 -6.16 -7.70 1.48
N LEU A 42 -6.27 -6.49 2.03
CA LEU A 42 -5.37 -6.04 3.09
C LEU A 42 -5.59 -6.83 4.38
N GLU A 43 -6.82 -7.18 4.70
CA GLU A 43 -7.11 -8.06 5.83
C GLU A 43 -6.42 -9.42 5.66
N ALA A 44 -6.53 -10.00 4.47
CA ALA A 44 -5.91 -11.29 4.16
C ALA A 44 -4.39 -11.21 4.23
N ALA A 45 -3.82 -10.13 3.69
CA ALA A 45 -2.37 -9.93 3.65
C ALA A 45 -1.77 -9.69 5.03
N LEU A 46 -2.45 -8.90 5.87
CA LEU A 46 -1.90 -8.41 7.13
C LEU A 46 -2.45 -9.10 8.36
N GLY A 47 -3.59 -9.76 8.25
CA GLY A 47 -4.23 -10.38 9.39
C GLY A 47 -4.81 -9.38 10.39
N TRP A 48 -5.07 -8.15 9.96
CA TRP A 48 -5.62 -7.09 10.80
C TRP A 48 -7.11 -6.96 10.59
N ARG A 49 -7.79 -6.38 11.58
CA ARG A 49 -9.24 -6.12 11.50
C ARG A 49 -9.53 -5.01 10.50
N GLN A 50 -10.67 -5.12 9.83
CA GLN A 50 -11.15 -4.14 8.85
C GLN A 50 -11.15 -2.72 9.40
N ALA A 51 -11.68 -2.52 10.60
CA ALA A 51 -11.77 -1.19 11.20
C ALA A 51 -10.40 -0.55 11.39
N TYR A 52 -9.42 -1.35 11.80
CA TYR A 52 -8.06 -0.87 12.00
C TYR A 52 -7.41 -0.46 10.68
N ILE A 53 -7.56 -1.30 9.66
CA ILE A 53 -7.05 -1.02 8.32
C ILE A 53 -7.72 0.24 7.77
N SER A 54 -9.04 0.35 7.90
CA SER A 54 -9.79 1.48 7.39
C SER A 54 -9.37 2.81 8.00
N GLN A 55 -9.03 2.84 9.29
CA GLN A 55 -8.52 4.05 9.93
C GLN A 55 -7.24 4.54 9.24
N HIS A 56 -6.33 3.63 8.96
CA HIS A 56 -5.06 3.99 8.30
C HIS A 56 -5.27 4.38 6.84
N LEU A 57 -6.18 3.70 6.15
CA LEU A 57 -6.51 4.05 4.76
C LEU A 57 -7.11 5.46 4.67
N MET A 58 -7.98 5.82 5.61
CA MET A 58 -8.54 7.16 5.66
C MET A 58 -7.47 8.22 5.91
N ALA A 59 -6.55 7.94 6.84
CA ALA A 59 -5.45 8.86 7.13
C ALA A 59 -4.54 9.06 5.91
N LEU A 60 -4.21 7.97 5.22
CA LEU A 60 -3.38 8.01 4.02
C LEU A 60 -4.08 8.73 2.86
N ARG A 61 -5.38 8.54 2.74
CA ARG A 61 -6.18 9.23 1.73
C ARG A 61 -6.25 10.73 2.01
N LYS A 62 -6.45 11.14 3.27
CA LYS A 62 -6.45 12.54 3.67
C LYS A 62 -5.10 13.22 3.43
N ALA A 63 -4.02 12.45 3.60
CA ALA A 63 -2.66 12.94 3.34
C ALA A 63 -2.32 12.96 1.85
N ASP A 64 -3.27 12.59 0.98
CA ASP A 64 -3.11 12.58 -0.46
C ASP A 64 -2.08 11.58 -0.96
N ILE A 65 -1.85 10.52 -0.20
CA ILE A 65 -0.93 9.45 -0.55
C ILE A 65 -1.63 8.36 -1.35
N LEU A 66 -2.88 8.06 -0.97
CA LEU A 66 -3.71 7.07 -1.64
C LEU A 66 -4.88 7.73 -2.35
N GLU A 67 -5.30 7.11 -3.43
CA GLU A 67 -6.58 7.39 -4.07
C GLU A 67 -7.38 6.10 -4.12
N ASP A 68 -8.69 6.23 -4.29
CA ASP A 68 -9.57 5.06 -4.33
C ASP A 68 -10.42 5.09 -5.59
N ARG A 69 -10.85 3.90 -5.99
CA ARG A 69 -11.87 3.73 -7.02
C ARG A 69 -12.86 2.68 -6.57
N ARG A 70 -14.08 2.84 -6.98
CA ARG A 70 -15.15 1.91 -6.65
C ARG A 70 -15.46 1.00 -7.83
N GLU A 71 -15.60 -0.30 -7.53
CA GLU A 71 -16.06 -1.29 -8.51
C GLU A 71 -17.12 -2.16 -7.82
N GLY A 72 -18.39 -1.90 -8.14
CA GLY A 72 -19.50 -2.51 -7.43
C GLY A 72 -19.48 -2.13 -5.96
N ARG A 73 -19.45 -3.12 -5.08
CA ARG A 73 -19.36 -2.93 -3.63
C ARG A 73 -17.94 -2.88 -3.10
N TYR A 74 -16.94 -3.07 -3.97
CA TYR A 74 -15.53 -3.05 -3.58
C TYR A 74 -14.93 -1.69 -3.83
N VAL A 75 -14.07 -1.26 -2.91
CA VAL A 75 -13.29 -0.03 -3.03
C VAL A 75 -11.82 -0.43 -3.08
N TYR A 76 -11.13 -0.03 -4.12
CA TYR A 76 -9.72 -0.32 -4.31
C TYR A 76 -8.89 0.92 -4.03
N TYR A 77 -7.79 0.73 -3.33
CA TYR A 77 -6.86 1.79 -2.98
C TYR A 77 -5.55 1.60 -3.73
N ARG A 78 -4.99 2.67 -4.24
CA ARG A 78 -3.69 2.66 -4.91
C ARG A 78 -2.90 3.90 -4.56
N LEU A 79 -1.59 3.81 -4.70
CA LEU A 79 -0.71 4.97 -4.49
C LEU A 79 -0.93 6.00 -5.59
N LYS A 80 -1.11 7.26 -5.18
CA LYS A 80 -1.18 8.37 -6.14
C LYS A 80 0.16 8.62 -6.80
N ASN A 81 1.25 8.37 -6.07
CA ASN A 81 2.60 8.61 -6.55
C ASN A 81 3.49 7.44 -6.18
N ALA A 82 4.01 6.75 -7.20
CA ALA A 82 4.87 5.59 -7.02
C ALA A 82 6.17 5.92 -6.28
N SER A 83 6.54 7.20 -6.19
CA SER A 83 7.74 7.62 -5.45
C SER A 83 7.68 7.27 -3.96
N TYR A 84 6.51 7.02 -3.41
CA TYR A 84 6.40 6.55 -2.03
C TYR A 84 7.04 5.18 -1.85
N LEU A 85 6.98 4.30 -2.85
CA LEU A 85 7.66 3.01 -2.78
C LEU A 85 9.17 3.19 -2.84
N GLU A 86 9.66 4.14 -3.63
CA GLU A 86 11.08 4.47 -3.66
C GLU A 86 11.56 5.00 -2.31
N LEU A 87 10.76 5.85 -1.68
CA LEU A 87 11.05 6.39 -0.35
C LEU A 87 11.13 5.27 0.70
N ILE A 88 10.18 4.34 0.66
CA ILE A 88 10.16 3.18 1.55
C ILE A 88 11.37 2.29 1.31
N THR A 89 11.72 2.06 0.05
CA THR A 89 12.89 1.25 -0.31
C THR A 89 14.18 1.90 0.18
N ALA A 90 14.31 3.21 0.04
CA ALA A 90 15.47 3.94 0.55
C ALA A 90 15.58 3.82 2.06
N SER A 91 14.46 3.93 2.75
CA SER A 91 14.42 3.76 4.20
C SER A 91 14.79 2.34 4.62
N ALA A 92 14.35 1.34 3.86
CA ALA A 92 14.71 -0.05 4.08
C ALA A 92 16.22 -0.26 3.98
N THR A 93 16.86 0.38 2.99
CA THR A 93 18.31 0.35 2.84
C THR A 93 19.00 0.91 4.07
N LEU A 94 18.51 2.01 4.60
CA LEU A 94 19.03 2.60 5.84
C LEU A 94 18.88 1.65 7.04
N SER A 95 17.87 0.79 7.00
CA SER A 95 17.61 -0.19 8.07
C SER A 95 18.40 -1.48 7.88
N GLY A 96 19.20 -1.58 6.83
CA GLY A 96 20.01 -2.76 6.55
C GLY A 96 19.29 -3.85 5.77
N LEU A 97 18.10 -3.58 5.24
CA LEU A 97 17.35 -4.55 4.43
C LEU A 97 17.80 -4.48 2.97
N SER A 98 17.89 -5.65 2.33
CA SER A 98 18.25 -5.71 0.92
C SER A 98 17.08 -5.35 0.01
N ALA A 99 17.38 -4.96 -1.22
CA ALA A 99 16.35 -4.68 -2.23
C ALA A 99 15.50 -5.94 -2.50
N GLU A 100 16.11 -7.12 -2.49
CA GLU A 100 15.39 -8.38 -2.69
C GLU A 100 14.38 -8.62 -1.57
N THR A 101 14.75 -8.33 -0.33
CA THR A 101 13.84 -8.47 0.81
C THR A 101 12.62 -7.57 0.63
N VAL A 102 12.84 -6.32 0.25
CA VAL A 102 11.75 -5.37 0.04
C VAL A 102 10.87 -5.81 -1.12
N SER A 103 11.47 -6.21 -2.24
CA SER A 103 10.72 -6.67 -3.40
C SER A 103 9.87 -7.90 -3.09
N SER A 104 10.35 -8.78 -2.21
CA SER A 104 9.62 -9.99 -1.85
C SER A 104 8.34 -9.71 -1.07
N VAL A 105 8.24 -8.58 -0.38
CA VAL A 105 7.07 -8.22 0.40
C VAL A 105 6.15 -7.22 -0.29
N ILE A 106 6.64 -6.56 -1.34
CA ILE A 106 5.76 -5.74 -2.18
C ILE A 106 4.80 -6.66 -2.90
N ASN A 107 3.53 -6.46 -2.66
CA ASN A 107 2.57 -7.48 -2.98
C ASN A 107 1.93 -7.37 -4.36
N THR A 108 1.90 -8.51 -5.03
CA THR A 108 1.12 -8.72 -6.25
C THR A 108 0.26 -9.97 -6.14
N GLN A 109 0.16 -10.56 -4.95
CA GLN A 109 -0.50 -11.84 -4.77
C GLN A 109 -2.00 -11.72 -4.62
N THR A 110 -2.71 -12.79 -4.99
CA THR A 110 -4.12 -12.96 -4.69
C THR A 110 -4.27 -13.83 -3.45
N TYR A 111 -5.35 -13.66 -2.72
CA TYR A 111 -5.59 -14.40 -1.48
C TYR A 111 -6.90 -15.19 -1.58
N PRO A 112 -6.89 -16.48 -1.28
CA PRO A 112 -8.11 -17.29 -1.35
C PRO A 112 -9.24 -16.79 -0.46
N SER A 113 -8.91 -16.14 0.64
CA SER A 113 -9.91 -15.60 1.56
C SER A 113 -10.52 -14.28 1.11
N CYS A 114 -10.00 -13.69 0.04
CA CYS A 114 -10.50 -12.43 -0.49
C CYS A 114 -11.45 -12.68 -1.66
N GLU A 115 -12.67 -12.17 -1.55
CA GLU A 115 -13.72 -12.36 -2.55
C GLU A 115 -13.78 -11.27 -3.61
N CYS A 116 -12.83 -10.33 -3.61
CA CYS A 116 -12.85 -9.22 -4.56
C CYS A 116 -12.56 -9.69 -5.98
N PRO A 117 -12.97 -8.93 -7.01
CA PRO A 117 -12.75 -9.29 -8.42
C PRO A 117 -11.30 -9.51 -8.81
N HIS A 118 -10.33 -8.93 -8.08
CA HIS A 118 -8.91 -9.16 -8.35
C HIS A 118 -8.46 -10.54 -7.94
N CYS A 119 -9.03 -11.09 -6.87
CA CYS A 119 -8.64 -12.41 -6.35
C CYS A 119 -9.46 -13.53 -6.94
N VAL A 120 -10.77 -13.33 -7.06
CA VAL A 120 -11.71 -14.34 -7.55
C VAL A 120 -11.41 -14.82 -8.99
N PRO A 121 -11.10 -13.94 -9.96
CA PRO A 121 -10.79 -14.40 -11.31
C PRO A 121 -9.60 -15.37 -11.37
N ALA A 122 -8.58 -15.15 -10.56
CA ALA A 122 -7.42 -16.04 -10.52
C ALA A 122 -7.81 -17.43 -10.00
N LEU A 123 -8.68 -17.48 -9.00
CA LEU A 123 -9.18 -18.75 -8.45
C LEU A 123 -10.06 -19.49 -9.46
N ILE A 124 -10.90 -18.76 -10.15
CA ILE A 124 -11.78 -19.33 -11.19
C ILE A 124 -10.93 -19.91 -12.34
N SER A 125 -9.89 -19.20 -12.75
CA SER A 125 -8.99 -19.66 -13.80
C SER A 125 -8.33 -20.98 -13.44
N VAL A 126 -7.89 -21.13 -12.21
CA VAL A 126 -7.29 -22.37 -11.71
C VAL A 126 -8.30 -23.52 -11.75
N ASP A 127 -9.52 -23.26 -11.30
CA ASP A 127 -10.59 -24.27 -11.32
C ASP A 127 -10.95 -24.69 -12.75
N SER A 128 -10.99 -23.73 -13.66
CA SER A 128 -11.26 -24.03 -15.07
C SER A 128 -10.19 -24.94 -15.65
N LEU A 129 -8.93 -24.72 -15.31
CA LEU A 129 -7.83 -25.56 -15.77
C LEU A 129 -7.93 -26.98 -15.21
N LYS A 130 -8.39 -27.12 -13.97
CA LYS A 130 -8.55 -28.44 -13.35
C LYS A 130 -9.69 -29.26 -13.97
N THR A 131 -10.72 -28.59 -14.43
CA THR A 131 -11.88 -29.22 -15.01
C THR A 131 -11.70 -29.55 -16.50
N ALA A 132 -10.75 -28.94 -17.13
CA ALA A 132 -10.42 -29.18 -18.51
C ALA A 132 -9.51 -30.38 -18.66
#